data_7c1d4f64e38719521167c3ee619144c5
#
_entry.id   7c1d4f64e38719521167c3ee619144c5
#
_cell.length_a   1.000
_cell.length_b   1.000
_cell.length_c   1.000
_cell.angle_alpha   90.00
_cell.angle_beta   90.00
_cell.angle_gamma   90.00
#
_symmetry.space_group_name_H-M   'P 1'
#
loop_
_entity.id
_entity.type
_entity.pdbx_description
1 polymer ?
#
loop_
_entity_poly.entity_id
_entity_poly.type
_entity_poly.pdbx_seq_one_letter_code
_entity_poly.pdbx_strand_id
1 'polypeptide(L)'
;MDPLSQGTVGAAFAQSTANKNNIFKIGIIGFLAGLAPDLDVLIRSSNDPILFLEYHRQFTHSLFFIPFGSLIIALLIFPLVKRSMGFKTVYLASLLGYATHGLLDACTSYGTQLFWPFSNERVTWNNISIIDPLFTIPILIFVGTAIKTRKRLFSFFAIGWAAFYLSLGFVQYERTLSVAIELAHSRGHNAEPVSYTHLTLPTKRIV
;
A
#
# COMPACT_ATOMS: atom_id res chain seq x y z
N MET A 1 2.69 4.14 2.54
CA MET A 1 1.95 4.05 3.83
C MET A 1 2.88 3.48 4.87
N ASP A 2 2.52 3.44 6.19
CA ASP A 2 3.41 2.85 7.19
C ASP A 2 3.62 1.34 6.98
N PRO A 3 4.80 0.79 7.33
CA PRO A 3 5.13 -0.61 7.07
C PRO A 3 4.20 -1.62 7.76
N LEU A 4 3.66 -1.28 8.95
CA LEU A 4 2.77 -2.17 9.68
C LEU A 4 1.44 -2.34 8.93
N SER A 5 0.86 -1.25 8.44
CA SER A 5 -0.35 -1.28 7.61
C SER A 5 -0.13 -2.06 6.31
N GLN A 6 0.97 -1.79 5.60
CA GLN A 6 1.34 -2.48 4.36
C GLN A 6 1.46 -3.99 4.56
N GLY A 7 2.27 -4.40 5.55
CA GLY A 7 2.44 -5.81 5.83
C GLY A 7 1.14 -6.50 6.30
N THR A 8 0.35 -5.82 7.13
CA THR A 8 -0.88 -6.41 7.69
C THR A 8 -1.97 -6.59 6.61
N VAL A 9 -2.13 -5.62 5.71
CA VAL A 9 -3.04 -5.74 4.56
C VAL A 9 -2.55 -6.86 3.63
N GLY A 10 -1.25 -6.91 3.32
CA GLY A 10 -0.65 -8.00 2.56
C GLY A 10 -0.89 -9.37 3.18
N ALA A 11 -0.77 -9.48 4.51
CA ALA A 11 -1.09 -10.71 5.25
C ALA A 11 -2.57 -11.09 5.11
N ALA A 12 -3.50 -10.13 5.24
CA ALA A 12 -4.94 -10.39 5.11
C ALA A 12 -5.30 -10.95 3.73
N PHE A 13 -4.78 -10.33 2.67
CA PHE A 13 -5.02 -10.80 1.30
C PHE A 13 -4.41 -12.19 1.07
N ALA A 14 -3.19 -12.45 1.51
CA ALA A 14 -2.61 -13.79 1.40
C ALA A 14 -3.41 -14.83 2.19
N GLN A 15 -3.78 -14.55 3.43
CA GLN A 15 -4.55 -15.45 4.30
C GLN A 15 -5.94 -15.81 3.74
N SER A 16 -6.53 -14.98 2.87
CA SER A 16 -7.82 -15.28 2.24
C SER A 16 -7.79 -16.55 1.39
N THR A 17 -6.60 -16.94 0.90
CA THR A 17 -6.38 -18.17 0.11
C THR A 17 -5.90 -19.34 0.96
N ALA A 18 -5.66 -19.13 2.25
CA ALA A 18 -5.09 -20.12 3.14
C ALA A 18 -6.09 -21.21 3.56
N ASN A 19 -5.55 -22.35 3.95
CA ASN A 19 -6.28 -23.37 4.69
C ASN A 19 -5.89 -23.37 6.19
N LYS A 20 -6.58 -24.18 6.99
CA LYS A 20 -6.39 -24.25 8.47
C LYS A 20 -4.95 -24.53 8.89
N ASN A 21 -4.19 -25.27 8.07
CA ASN A 21 -2.86 -25.76 8.44
C ASN A 21 -1.73 -24.78 8.06
N ASN A 22 -1.99 -23.88 7.11
CA ASN A 22 -0.97 -23.00 6.56
C ASN A 22 -1.26 -21.50 6.73
N ILE A 23 -2.40 -21.11 7.34
CA ILE A 23 -2.84 -19.72 7.45
C ILE A 23 -1.80 -18.80 8.11
N PHE A 24 -1.08 -19.29 9.12
CA PHE A 24 0.00 -18.55 9.77
C PHE A 24 1.17 -18.29 8.81
N LYS A 25 1.65 -19.35 8.14
CA LYS A 25 2.79 -19.24 7.21
C LYS A 25 2.45 -18.37 6.00
N ILE A 26 1.26 -18.55 5.45
CA ILE A 26 0.77 -17.72 4.33
C ILE A 26 0.63 -16.28 4.76
N GLY A 27 0.15 -16.00 5.98
CA GLY A 27 0.08 -14.65 6.51
C GLY A 27 1.45 -13.99 6.62
N ILE A 28 2.47 -14.72 7.11
CA ILE A 28 3.86 -14.20 7.16
C ILE A 28 4.39 -13.92 5.75
N ILE A 29 4.17 -14.81 4.80
CA ILE A 29 4.61 -14.62 3.42
C ILE A 29 3.95 -13.36 2.82
N GLY A 30 2.64 -13.21 2.99
CA GLY A 30 1.92 -12.03 2.53
C GLY A 30 2.37 -10.74 3.21
N PHE A 31 2.65 -10.80 4.53
CA PHE A 31 3.19 -9.68 5.27
C PHE A 31 4.54 -9.22 4.71
N LEU A 32 5.49 -10.15 4.56
CA LEU A 32 6.82 -9.83 4.01
C LEU A 32 6.74 -9.34 2.56
N ALA A 33 5.89 -9.95 1.74
CA ALA A 33 5.67 -9.51 0.37
C ALA A 33 5.03 -8.12 0.30
N GLY A 34 4.13 -7.80 1.24
CA GLY A 34 3.55 -6.47 1.38
C GLY A 34 4.55 -5.38 1.81
N LEU A 35 5.67 -5.75 2.42
CA LEU A 35 6.76 -4.82 2.76
C LEU A 35 7.81 -4.67 1.65
N ALA A 36 7.89 -5.64 0.74
CA ALA A 36 9.00 -5.77 -0.18
C ALA A 36 9.18 -4.58 -1.15
N PRO A 37 8.12 -3.92 -1.69
CA PRO A 37 8.30 -2.77 -2.57
C PRO A 37 9.10 -1.63 -1.95
N ASP A 38 8.95 -1.37 -0.66
CA ASP A 38 9.66 -0.31 0.08
C ASP A 38 11.17 -0.58 0.23
N LEU A 39 11.66 -1.75 -0.17
CA LEU A 39 13.11 -1.99 -0.26
C LEU A 39 13.79 -1.12 -1.31
N ASP A 40 13.03 -0.43 -2.16
CA ASP A 40 13.54 0.58 -3.09
C ASP A 40 14.25 1.75 -2.40
N VAL A 41 13.98 2.00 -1.12
CA VAL A 41 14.71 2.99 -0.29
C VAL A 41 16.21 2.67 -0.15
N LEU A 42 16.61 1.43 -0.48
CA LEU A 42 18.01 1.02 -0.52
C LEU A 42 18.73 1.47 -1.79
N ILE A 43 18.00 1.92 -2.81
CA ILE A 43 18.56 2.49 -4.05
C ILE A 43 19.07 3.90 -3.73
N ARG A 44 20.33 3.99 -3.35
CA ARG A 44 20.97 5.25 -2.95
C ARG A 44 22.30 5.42 -3.69
N SER A 45 22.66 6.68 -3.95
CA SER A 45 23.97 7.05 -4.49
C SER A 45 24.60 8.13 -3.63
N SER A 46 25.92 8.01 -3.40
CA SER A 46 26.69 9.08 -2.73
C SER A 46 26.88 10.32 -3.62
N ASN A 47 26.77 10.12 -4.94
CA ASN A 47 26.95 11.19 -5.93
C ASN A 47 25.66 11.95 -6.25
N ASP A 48 24.51 11.31 -5.96
CA ASP A 48 23.18 11.90 -6.16
C ASP A 48 22.27 11.64 -4.95
N PRO A 49 22.21 12.57 -4.01
CA PRO A 49 21.39 12.43 -2.81
C PRO A 49 19.89 12.40 -3.09
N ILE A 50 19.43 12.83 -4.27
CA ILE A 50 18.01 12.91 -4.65
C ILE A 50 17.55 11.63 -5.32
N LEU A 51 18.47 10.78 -5.79
CA LEU A 51 18.19 9.56 -6.54
C LEU A 51 17.14 8.67 -5.87
N PHE A 52 17.20 8.53 -4.53
CA PHE A 52 16.23 7.71 -3.82
C PHE A 52 14.80 8.25 -3.90
N LEU A 53 14.60 9.59 -3.98
CA LEU A 53 13.29 10.20 -4.13
C LEU A 53 12.70 9.95 -5.53
N GLU A 54 13.57 9.87 -6.54
CA GLU A 54 13.16 9.56 -7.91
C GLU A 54 12.65 8.13 -8.02
N TYR A 55 13.41 7.16 -7.49
CA TYR A 55 13.09 5.73 -7.58
C TYR A 55 12.06 5.27 -6.55
N HIS A 56 11.92 5.98 -5.41
CA HIS A 56 10.94 5.62 -4.41
C HIS A 56 9.53 5.77 -4.94
N ARG A 57 8.75 4.69 -4.80
CA ARG A 57 7.39 4.53 -5.34
C ARG A 57 7.29 4.61 -6.87
N GLN A 58 8.34 4.14 -7.57
CA GLN A 58 8.36 4.03 -9.01
C GLN A 58 8.08 2.58 -9.44
N PHE A 59 9.06 1.91 -10.06
CA PHE A 59 8.86 0.60 -10.70
C PHE A 59 8.45 -0.51 -9.73
N THR A 60 8.99 -0.53 -8.49
CA THR A 60 8.67 -1.52 -7.47
C THR A 60 7.20 -1.47 -7.03
N HIS A 61 6.58 -0.31 -7.13
CA HIS A 61 5.19 -0.07 -6.75
C HIS A 61 4.21 -0.13 -7.93
N SER A 62 4.72 -0.32 -9.16
CA SER A 62 3.89 -0.35 -10.35
C SER A 62 3.11 -1.66 -10.48
N LEU A 63 1.91 -1.58 -11.07
CA LEU A 63 1.09 -2.76 -11.37
C LEU A 63 1.81 -3.74 -12.31
N PHE A 64 2.62 -3.21 -13.22
CA PHE A 64 3.42 -4.02 -14.14
C PHE A 64 4.46 -4.88 -13.42
N PHE A 65 5.06 -4.38 -12.35
CA PHE A 65 6.12 -5.06 -11.63
C PHE A 65 5.63 -6.11 -10.62
N ILE A 66 4.33 -6.11 -10.27
CA ILE A 66 3.76 -7.04 -9.29
C ILE A 66 4.16 -8.51 -9.55
N PRO A 67 3.96 -9.09 -10.75
CA PRO A 67 4.31 -10.49 -10.98
C PRO A 67 5.82 -10.77 -10.82
N PHE A 68 6.67 -9.83 -11.20
CA PHE A 68 8.13 -9.97 -11.11
C PHE A 68 8.61 -9.83 -9.66
N GLY A 69 8.18 -8.79 -8.94
CA GLY A 69 8.52 -8.58 -7.54
C GLY A 69 8.02 -9.75 -6.67
N SER A 70 6.81 -10.21 -6.91
CA SER A 70 6.25 -11.37 -6.22
C SER A 70 7.04 -12.67 -6.50
N LEU A 71 7.52 -12.85 -7.73
CA LEU A 71 8.34 -14.00 -8.10
C LEU A 71 9.68 -13.97 -7.35
N ILE A 72 10.33 -12.81 -7.27
CA ILE A 72 11.58 -12.65 -6.52
C ILE A 72 11.36 -13.03 -5.05
N ILE A 73 10.33 -12.50 -4.40
CA ILE A 73 10.01 -12.81 -3.00
C ILE A 73 9.68 -14.29 -2.83
N ALA A 74 8.91 -14.88 -3.75
CA ALA A 74 8.59 -16.31 -3.70
C ALA A 74 9.84 -17.19 -3.81
N LEU A 75 10.78 -16.84 -4.69
CA LEU A 75 12.04 -17.57 -4.85
C LEU A 75 12.92 -17.47 -3.59
N LEU A 76 12.97 -16.31 -2.94
CA LEU A 76 13.72 -16.12 -1.70
C LEU A 76 13.11 -16.89 -0.52
N ILE A 77 11.77 -16.92 -0.41
CA ILE A 77 11.09 -17.58 0.72
C ILE A 77 10.92 -19.09 0.50
N PHE A 78 10.75 -19.55 -0.73
CA PHE A 78 10.45 -20.94 -1.03
C PHE A 78 11.43 -21.96 -0.42
N PRO A 79 12.77 -21.76 -0.47
CA PRO A 79 13.73 -22.68 0.15
C PRO A 79 13.45 -22.93 1.65
N LEU A 80 12.94 -21.92 2.37
CA LEU A 80 12.65 -21.99 3.81
C LEU A 80 11.38 -22.79 4.11
N VAL A 81 10.44 -22.82 3.17
CA VAL A 81 9.11 -23.42 3.38
C VAL A 81 8.80 -24.61 2.47
N LYS A 82 9.71 -25.01 1.59
CA LYS A 82 9.52 -26.07 0.58
C LYS A 82 9.08 -27.42 1.14
N ARG A 83 9.41 -27.72 2.42
CA ARG A 83 8.98 -28.94 3.11
C ARG A 83 7.50 -28.92 3.52
N SER A 84 6.86 -27.74 3.55
CA SER A 84 5.50 -27.58 4.05
C SER A 84 4.51 -27.03 3.03
N MET A 85 5.01 -26.41 1.95
CA MET A 85 4.17 -25.78 0.92
C MET A 85 4.84 -25.87 -0.46
N GLY A 86 4.00 -26.06 -1.51
CA GLY A 86 4.47 -26.01 -2.90
C GLY A 86 4.73 -24.58 -3.37
N PHE A 87 5.61 -24.42 -4.37
CA PHE A 87 6.00 -23.13 -4.93
C PHE A 87 4.82 -22.28 -5.38
N LYS A 88 3.83 -22.88 -6.05
CA LYS A 88 2.61 -22.18 -6.50
C LYS A 88 1.87 -21.47 -5.35
N THR A 89 1.79 -22.11 -4.18
CA THR A 89 1.15 -21.54 -3.00
C THR A 89 1.94 -20.37 -2.45
N VAL A 90 3.28 -20.49 -2.41
CA VAL A 90 4.19 -19.41 -1.95
C VAL A 90 4.11 -18.23 -2.91
N TYR A 91 4.15 -18.47 -4.21
CA TYR A 91 4.03 -17.43 -5.23
C TYR A 91 2.68 -16.69 -5.15
N LEU A 92 1.57 -17.43 -5.01
CA LEU A 92 0.24 -16.80 -4.89
C LEU A 92 0.13 -15.94 -3.62
N ALA A 93 0.67 -16.41 -2.49
CA ALA A 93 0.69 -15.63 -1.26
C ALA A 93 1.54 -14.36 -1.40
N SER A 94 2.71 -14.47 -2.05
CA SER A 94 3.58 -13.33 -2.35
C SER A 94 2.90 -12.36 -3.33
N LEU A 95 2.22 -12.87 -4.36
CA LEU A 95 1.51 -12.05 -5.35
C LEU A 95 0.41 -11.22 -4.70
N LEU A 96 -0.40 -11.83 -3.87
CA LEU A 96 -1.49 -11.14 -3.18
C LEU A 96 -0.96 -10.10 -2.18
N GLY A 97 0.10 -10.43 -1.43
CA GLY A 97 0.72 -9.48 -0.51
C GLY A 97 1.36 -8.30 -1.23
N TYR A 98 2.15 -8.58 -2.27
CA TYR A 98 2.83 -7.55 -3.05
C TYR A 98 1.86 -6.61 -3.77
N ALA A 99 0.78 -7.15 -4.35
CA ALA A 99 -0.19 -6.40 -5.12
C ALA A 99 -0.93 -5.32 -4.32
N THR A 100 -1.07 -5.49 -3.01
CA THR A 100 -1.76 -4.51 -2.16
C THR A 100 -0.93 -3.25 -1.93
N HIS A 101 0.41 -3.34 -2.01
CA HIS A 101 1.32 -2.27 -1.59
C HIS A 101 1.16 -1.00 -2.41
N GLY A 102 1.39 -1.05 -3.72
CA GLY A 102 1.31 0.11 -4.60
C GLY A 102 -0.08 0.75 -4.62
N LEU A 103 -1.15 -0.08 -4.55
CA LEU A 103 -2.52 0.41 -4.48
C LEU A 103 -2.80 1.17 -3.17
N LEU A 104 -2.32 0.63 -2.04
CA LEU A 104 -2.50 1.27 -0.74
C LEU A 104 -1.69 2.57 -0.64
N ASP A 105 -0.51 2.62 -1.26
CA ASP A 105 0.30 3.82 -1.34
C ASP A 105 -0.33 4.91 -2.21
N ALA A 106 -1.02 4.54 -3.30
CA ALA A 106 -1.78 5.47 -4.10
C ALA A 106 -2.96 6.10 -3.36
N CYS A 107 -3.46 5.46 -2.29
CA CYS A 107 -4.47 6.02 -1.40
C CYS A 107 -3.93 7.18 -0.55
N THR A 108 -2.61 7.31 -0.38
CA THR A 108 -1.98 8.40 0.37
C THR A 108 -1.70 9.63 -0.50
N SER A 109 -1.25 10.71 0.12
CA SER A 109 -0.98 11.98 -0.56
C SER A 109 0.42 12.09 -1.20
N TYR A 110 1.30 11.09 -1.02
CA TYR A 110 2.68 11.18 -1.52
C TYR A 110 2.80 10.95 -3.04
N GLY A 111 1.92 10.13 -3.62
CA GLY A 111 1.92 9.77 -5.03
C GLY A 111 2.77 8.55 -5.38
N THR A 112 2.21 7.68 -6.21
CA THR A 112 2.79 6.41 -6.61
C THR A 112 2.68 6.23 -8.12
N GLN A 113 3.76 5.84 -8.79
CA GLN A 113 3.76 5.61 -10.25
C GLN A 113 3.16 4.22 -10.57
N LEU A 114 1.84 4.08 -10.38
CA LEU A 114 1.14 2.80 -10.59
C LEU A 114 1.27 2.27 -12.02
N PHE A 115 1.33 3.15 -13.00
CA PHE A 115 1.30 2.79 -14.42
C PHE A 115 2.69 2.78 -15.07
N TRP A 116 3.76 2.86 -14.29
CA TRP A 116 5.11 2.69 -14.83
C TRP A 116 5.25 1.30 -15.48
N PRO A 117 5.93 1.11 -16.64
CA PRO A 117 6.69 2.08 -17.44
C PRO A 117 5.86 2.87 -18.47
N PHE A 118 4.55 2.72 -18.53
CA PHE A 118 3.69 3.32 -19.56
C PHE A 118 3.36 4.80 -19.27
N SER A 119 3.40 5.20 -18.00
CA SER A 119 3.19 6.57 -17.56
C SER A 119 4.07 6.88 -16.34
N ASN A 120 4.60 8.11 -16.30
CA ASN A 120 5.35 8.63 -15.15
C ASN A 120 4.46 9.41 -14.18
N GLU A 121 3.15 9.43 -14.42
CA GLU A 121 2.19 10.10 -13.54
C GLU A 121 2.16 9.45 -12.16
N ARG A 122 2.17 10.28 -11.11
CA ARG A 122 2.03 9.84 -9.72
C ARG A 122 0.57 9.90 -9.32
N VAL A 123 -0.05 8.74 -9.14
CA VAL A 123 -1.44 8.60 -8.70
C VAL A 123 -1.53 8.89 -7.21
N THR A 124 -2.46 9.79 -6.84
CA THR A 124 -2.75 10.16 -5.45
C THR A 124 -4.26 10.23 -5.27
N TRP A 125 -4.81 9.38 -4.42
CA TRP A 125 -6.25 9.42 -4.12
C TRP A 125 -6.58 10.19 -2.84
N ASN A 126 -5.59 10.50 -2.00
CA ASN A 126 -5.70 11.37 -0.82
C ASN A 126 -6.82 10.97 0.16
N ASN A 127 -7.14 9.71 0.28
CA ASN A 127 -8.27 9.23 1.06
C ASN A 127 -7.89 8.55 2.38
N ILE A 128 -6.57 8.44 2.68
CA ILE A 128 -6.07 7.91 3.95
C ILE A 128 -4.76 8.59 4.35
N SER A 129 -4.53 8.71 5.65
CA SER A 129 -3.26 9.18 6.21
C SER A 129 -2.15 8.12 6.06
N ILE A 130 -0.88 8.58 6.03
CA ILE A 130 0.29 7.68 5.97
C ILE A 130 0.32 6.74 7.19
N ILE A 131 -0.01 7.26 8.38
CA ILE A 131 -0.16 6.50 9.63
C ILE A 131 -1.59 6.67 10.09
N ASP A 132 -2.36 5.59 10.08
CA ASP A 132 -3.78 5.60 10.48
C ASP A 132 -4.09 4.40 11.40
N PRO A 133 -4.10 4.62 12.73
CA PRO A 133 -4.38 3.55 13.69
C PRO A 133 -5.79 2.97 13.55
N LEU A 134 -6.79 3.79 13.18
CA LEU A 134 -8.17 3.32 13.01
C LEU A 134 -8.30 2.39 11.80
N PHE A 135 -7.48 2.58 10.78
CA PHE A 135 -7.37 1.66 9.66
C PHE A 135 -6.64 0.38 10.07
N THR A 136 -5.48 0.51 10.70
CA THR A 136 -4.51 -0.57 10.89
C THR A 136 -4.88 -1.52 12.02
N ILE A 137 -5.32 -1.00 13.18
CA ILE A 137 -5.59 -1.83 14.37
C ILE A 137 -6.69 -2.87 14.13
N PRO A 138 -7.86 -2.54 13.52
CA PRO A 138 -8.88 -3.56 13.24
C PRO A 138 -8.38 -4.64 12.29
N ILE A 139 -7.61 -4.28 11.24
CA ILE A 139 -7.04 -5.26 10.30
C ILE A 139 -6.09 -6.20 11.04
N LEU A 140 -5.21 -5.65 11.90
CA LEU A 140 -4.27 -6.44 12.70
C LEU A 140 -5.01 -7.42 13.63
N ILE A 141 -6.09 -6.97 14.28
CA ILE A 141 -6.93 -7.82 15.14
C ILE A 141 -7.55 -8.96 14.32
N PHE A 142 -8.12 -8.67 13.15
CA PHE A 142 -8.72 -9.69 12.29
C PHE A 142 -7.67 -10.69 11.78
N VAL A 143 -6.51 -10.23 11.31
CA VAL A 143 -5.40 -11.10 10.87
C VAL A 143 -4.92 -11.99 12.01
N GLY A 144 -4.73 -11.45 13.22
CA GLY A 144 -4.38 -12.21 14.41
C GLY A 144 -5.45 -13.23 14.82
N THR A 145 -6.72 -12.84 14.71
CA THR A 145 -7.86 -13.74 14.99
C THR A 145 -7.96 -14.87 13.95
N ALA A 146 -7.68 -14.58 12.67
CA ALA A 146 -7.60 -15.59 11.63
C ALA A 146 -6.53 -16.66 11.95
N ILE A 147 -5.37 -16.24 12.43
CA ILE A 147 -4.28 -17.12 12.87
C ILE A 147 -4.72 -17.95 14.08
N LYS A 148 -5.25 -17.31 15.13
CA LYS A 148 -5.65 -17.95 16.38
C LYS A 148 -6.76 -19.00 16.17
N THR A 149 -7.77 -18.66 15.37
CA THR A 149 -8.92 -19.51 15.12
C THR A 149 -8.71 -20.47 13.95
N ARG A 150 -7.66 -20.29 13.15
CA ARG A 150 -7.39 -21.01 11.90
C ARG A 150 -8.53 -20.90 10.87
N LYS A 151 -9.25 -19.78 10.88
CA LYS A 151 -10.40 -19.51 10.00
C LYS A 151 -10.12 -18.32 9.10
N ARG A 152 -10.01 -18.54 7.78
CA ARG A 152 -9.82 -17.48 6.77
C ARG A 152 -10.98 -16.46 6.72
N LEU A 153 -12.12 -16.75 7.33
CA LEU A 153 -13.26 -15.83 7.40
C LEU A 153 -12.83 -14.47 8.00
N PHE A 154 -11.98 -14.48 9.02
CA PHE A 154 -11.50 -13.24 9.63
C PHE A 154 -10.59 -12.43 8.70
N SER A 155 -9.88 -13.09 7.77
CA SER A 155 -9.12 -12.37 6.73
C SER A 155 -10.04 -11.63 5.76
N PHE A 156 -11.21 -12.20 5.43
CA PHE A 156 -12.22 -11.49 4.66
C PHE A 156 -12.83 -10.31 5.41
N PHE A 157 -13.00 -10.39 6.74
CA PHE A 157 -13.39 -9.24 7.55
C PHE A 157 -12.31 -8.15 7.55
N ALA A 158 -11.03 -8.52 7.59
CA ALA A 158 -9.92 -7.57 7.45
C ALA A 158 -9.96 -6.85 6.10
N ILE A 159 -10.14 -7.58 5.00
CA ILE A 159 -10.26 -7.02 3.65
C ILE A 159 -11.50 -6.14 3.52
N GLY A 160 -12.63 -6.60 4.04
CA GLY A 160 -13.89 -5.84 4.06
C GLY A 160 -13.77 -4.52 4.83
N TRP A 161 -13.10 -4.55 6.01
CA TRP A 161 -12.81 -3.34 6.77
C TRP A 161 -11.90 -2.38 5.98
N ALA A 162 -10.83 -2.88 5.36
CA ALA A 162 -9.94 -2.07 4.55
C ALA A 162 -10.69 -1.39 3.40
N ALA A 163 -11.50 -2.14 2.65
CA ALA A 163 -12.29 -1.61 1.55
C ALA A 163 -13.32 -0.56 2.04
N PHE A 164 -14.03 -0.85 3.14
CA PHE A 164 -14.98 0.06 3.75
C PHE A 164 -14.32 1.38 4.19
N TYR A 165 -13.19 1.27 4.91
CA TYR A 165 -12.50 2.44 5.44
C TYR A 165 -11.94 3.34 4.33
N LEU A 166 -11.33 2.75 3.30
CA LEU A 166 -10.84 3.49 2.15
C LEU A 166 -11.98 4.16 1.35
N SER A 167 -13.12 3.47 1.21
CA SER A 167 -14.30 4.05 0.57
C SER A 167 -14.87 5.22 1.38
N LEU A 168 -14.90 5.09 2.72
CA LEU A 168 -15.32 6.18 3.60
C LEU A 168 -14.37 7.38 3.48
N GLY A 169 -13.06 7.14 3.43
CA GLY A 169 -12.05 8.17 3.21
C GLY A 169 -12.27 8.94 1.91
N PHE A 170 -12.63 8.23 0.84
CA PHE A 170 -12.96 8.84 -0.45
C PHE A 170 -14.18 9.77 -0.35
N VAL A 171 -15.25 9.32 0.28
CA VAL A 171 -16.44 10.13 0.50
C VAL A 171 -16.12 11.37 1.35
N GLN A 172 -15.29 11.22 2.37
CA GLN A 172 -14.90 12.36 3.23
C GLN A 172 -14.00 13.35 2.51
N TYR A 173 -13.11 12.88 1.65
CA TYR A 173 -12.28 13.73 0.80
C TYR A 173 -13.15 14.62 -0.11
N GLU A 174 -14.10 14.05 -0.84
CA GLU A 174 -15.03 14.77 -1.72
C GLU A 174 -15.87 15.81 -0.95
N ARG A 175 -16.37 15.44 0.22
CA ARG A 175 -17.13 16.35 1.09
C ARG A 175 -16.28 17.52 1.57
N THR A 176 -15.06 17.27 1.99
CA THR A 176 -14.13 18.32 2.46
C THR A 176 -13.77 19.25 1.32
N LEU A 177 -13.53 18.71 0.12
CA LEU A 177 -13.22 19.48 -1.07
C LEU A 177 -14.38 20.42 -1.45
N SER A 178 -15.62 19.93 -1.44
CA SER A 178 -16.79 20.76 -1.76
C SER A 178 -16.97 21.91 -0.77
N VAL A 179 -16.81 21.65 0.53
CA VAL A 179 -16.89 22.70 1.58
C VAL A 179 -15.75 23.71 1.45
N ALA A 180 -14.53 23.25 1.11
CA ALA A 180 -13.38 24.15 0.91
C ALA A 180 -13.61 25.09 -0.29
N ILE A 181 -14.16 24.58 -1.39
CA ILE A 181 -14.50 25.38 -2.59
C ILE A 181 -15.57 26.41 -2.22
N GLU A 182 -16.65 26.02 -1.55
CA GLU A 182 -17.72 26.93 -1.14
C GLU A 182 -17.19 28.04 -0.22
N LEU A 183 -16.33 27.71 0.73
CA LEU A 183 -15.70 28.68 1.62
C LEU A 183 -14.78 29.64 0.85
N ALA A 184 -14.00 29.15 -0.13
CA ALA A 184 -13.16 29.99 -0.97
C ALA A 184 -14.01 31.01 -1.77
N HIS A 185 -15.08 30.55 -2.40
CA HIS A 185 -16.01 31.40 -3.14
C HIS A 185 -16.67 32.45 -2.24
N SER A 186 -17.12 32.08 -1.04
CA SER A 186 -17.74 33.02 -0.09
C SER A 186 -16.78 34.12 0.38
N ARG A 187 -15.47 33.90 0.30
CA ARG A 187 -14.41 34.85 0.60
C ARG A 187 -13.89 35.64 -0.62
N GLY A 188 -14.52 35.45 -1.78
CA GLY A 188 -14.14 36.15 -3.02
C GLY A 188 -12.87 35.60 -3.68
N HIS A 189 -12.42 34.39 -3.30
CA HIS A 189 -11.27 33.74 -3.90
C HIS A 189 -11.73 32.82 -5.05
N ASN A 190 -11.27 33.08 -6.28
CA ASN A 190 -11.34 32.12 -7.38
C ASN A 190 -10.24 31.06 -7.18
N ALA A 191 -10.42 30.17 -6.22
CA ALA A 191 -9.46 29.11 -5.95
C ALA A 191 -9.84 27.85 -6.72
N GLU A 192 -8.99 27.42 -7.64
CA GLU A 192 -9.02 26.04 -8.07
C GLU A 192 -8.47 25.18 -6.91
N PRO A 193 -9.15 24.09 -6.54
CA PRO A 193 -8.67 23.22 -5.48
C PRO A 193 -7.38 22.55 -5.93
N VAL A 194 -6.25 22.98 -5.38
CA VAL A 194 -4.97 22.30 -5.57
C VAL A 194 -4.79 21.32 -4.43
N SER A 195 -4.92 20.05 -4.72
CA SER A 195 -4.51 19.00 -3.79
C SER A 195 -2.98 18.97 -3.76
N TYR A 196 -2.39 19.52 -2.71
CA TYR A 196 -0.94 19.46 -2.53
C TYR A 196 -0.52 18.05 -2.14
N THR A 197 -0.04 17.31 -3.10
CA THR A 197 0.59 15.99 -2.89
C THR A 197 2.06 16.12 -2.48
N HIS A 198 2.62 17.32 -2.54
CA HIS A 198 3.99 17.62 -2.16
C HIS A 198 4.04 18.82 -1.21
N LEU A 199 4.72 18.68 -0.10
CA LEU A 199 5.33 19.78 0.64
C LEU A 199 6.49 20.34 -0.21
N THR A 200 6.19 20.90 -1.36
CA THR A 200 7.10 21.85 -1.98
C THR A 200 7.01 23.10 -1.13
N LEU A 201 8.03 23.35 -0.32
CA LEU A 201 8.25 24.67 0.22
C LEU A 201 8.14 25.64 -0.95
N PRO A 202 7.30 26.68 -0.87
CA PRO A 202 7.28 27.70 -1.91
C PRO A 202 8.65 28.31 -1.93
N THR A 203 9.47 27.94 -2.89
CA THR A 203 10.65 28.73 -3.24
C THR A 203 10.10 30.04 -3.81
N LYS A 204 9.83 31.00 -2.93
CA LYS A 204 9.73 32.38 -3.34
C LYS A 204 11.04 32.70 -4.05
N ARG A 205 11.02 32.74 -5.37
CA ARG A 205 12.03 33.54 -6.08
C ARG A 205 11.81 34.98 -5.60
N ILE A 206 12.65 35.39 -4.70
CA ILE A 206 12.87 36.81 -4.45
C ILE A 206 13.66 37.27 -5.69
N VAL A 207 12.99 37.98 -6.58
CA VAL A 207 13.61 38.79 -7.62
C VAL A 207 13.91 40.14 -7.01
#